data_49fc132203c7d54172e3c212bc4b042f
#
_entry.id   49fc132203c7d54172e3c212bc4b042f
#
_cell.length_a   1.000
_cell.length_b   1.000
_cell.length_c   1.000
_cell.angle_alpha   90.00
_cell.angle_beta   90.00
_cell.angle_gamma   90.00
#
_symmetry.space_group_name_H-M   'P 1'
#
loop_
_entity.id
_entity.type
_entity.pdbx_description
1 polymer ?
#
loop_
_entity_poly.entity_id
_entity_poly.type
_entity_poly.pdbx_seq_one_letter_code
_entity_poly.pdbx_strand_id
1 'polypeptide(L)'
;MRNILLIVLFFSAHISKSQNNFDNYREDQFYVSVYYNSLGDELTSFKENKFSTSFNLGFIRDIPLSKSGKFAVGFGVGLGINSFNNNLKLSSDGLNTINLLNNRDIPRKYTFNFTELQLPFEFRWRNSSSTNYKFWRIYTGLKYSRLISSSYSFESDLEVYKLDNIPINIDQLGFTLNIGYNTWNIGLYKSLRPFFNKKVNDLPQVLEQFKLGLIFYIL
;
A
#
# COMPACT_ATOMS: atom_id res chain seq x y z
N MET A 1 6.61 -23.81 -12.64
CA MET A 1 6.51 -22.98 -13.86
C MET A 1 5.39 -23.41 -14.79
N ARG A 2 5.22 -24.70 -15.14
CA ARG A 2 4.16 -25.21 -16.06
C ARG A 2 2.73 -24.85 -15.61
N ASN A 3 2.42 -24.89 -14.31
CA ASN A 3 1.08 -24.58 -13.79
C ASN A 3 0.74 -23.08 -13.77
N ILE A 4 1.75 -22.20 -13.68
CA ILE A 4 1.57 -20.73 -13.77
C ILE A 4 1.25 -20.34 -15.20
N LEU A 5 1.90 -20.98 -16.19
CA LEU A 5 1.64 -20.73 -17.59
C LEU A 5 0.21 -21.13 -18.00
N LEU A 6 -0.31 -22.22 -17.43
CA LEU A 6 -1.68 -22.67 -17.64
C LEU A 6 -2.72 -21.71 -17.05
N ILE A 7 -2.44 -21.12 -15.89
CA ILE A 7 -3.32 -20.11 -15.27
C ILE A 7 -3.36 -18.84 -16.12
N VAL A 8 -2.23 -18.37 -16.62
CA VAL A 8 -2.15 -17.19 -17.50
C VAL A 8 -2.87 -17.46 -18.82
N LEU A 9 -2.73 -18.65 -19.41
CA LEU A 9 -3.45 -19.04 -20.63
C LEU A 9 -4.96 -19.17 -20.40
N PHE A 10 -5.40 -19.65 -19.25
CA PHE A 10 -6.82 -19.77 -18.92
C PHE A 10 -7.48 -18.40 -18.74
N PHE A 11 -6.80 -17.44 -18.13
CA PHE A 11 -7.26 -16.05 -18.02
C PHE A 11 -7.31 -15.35 -19.39
N SER A 12 -6.35 -15.59 -20.28
CA SER A 12 -6.34 -14.98 -21.62
C SER A 12 -7.46 -15.49 -22.53
N ALA A 13 -7.88 -16.75 -22.39
CA ALA A 13 -8.94 -17.34 -23.20
C ALA A 13 -10.36 -16.82 -22.89
N HIS A 14 -10.60 -16.31 -21.67
CA HIS A 14 -11.90 -15.74 -21.29
C HIS A 14 -12.07 -14.26 -21.66
N ILE A 15 -11.01 -13.56 -22.03
CA ILE A 15 -11.06 -12.14 -22.41
C ILE A 15 -11.73 -11.96 -23.80
N SER A 16 -11.76 -12.98 -24.65
CA SER A 16 -12.19 -12.87 -26.04
C SER A 16 -13.71 -12.91 -26.27
N LYS A 17 -14.53 -13.16 -25.28
CA LYS A 17 -16.00 -13.32 -25.44
C LYS A 17 -16.87 -12.21 -24.85
N SER A 18 -16.29 -11.13 -24.36
CA SER A 18 -17.04 -9.99 -23.83
C SER A 18 -17.18 -8.83 -24.82
N GLN A 19 -17.40 -9.14 -26.10
CA GLN A 19 -17.85 -8.14 -27.07
C GLN A 19 -19.37 -8.14 -27.17
N ASN A 20 -20.05 -7.88 -26.07
CA ASN A 20 -21.43 -7.39 -26.11
C ASN A 20 -21.39 -5.88 -26.04
N ASN A 21 -21.92 -5.24 -27.08
CA ASN A 21 -22.23 -3.83 -27.35
C ASN A 21 -22.58 -2.97 -26.12
N PHE A 22 -21.63 -2.83 -25.22
CA PHE A 22 -21.62 -1.73 -24.29
C PHE A 22 -20.56 -0.75 -24.84
N ASP A 23 -20.99 0.33 -25.46
CA ASP A 23 -20.20 1.57 -25.58
C ASP A 23 -19.95 2.11 -24.17
N ASN A 24 -19.41 1.26 -23.29
CA ASN A 24 -19.18 1.56 -21.91
C ASN A 24 -17.87 2.30 -21.81
N TYR A 25 -17.98 3.55 -21.43
CA TYR A 25 -16.86 4.37 -21.04
C TYR A 25 -16.02 3.62 -19.98
N ARG A 26 -14.84 3.14 -20.40
CA ARG A 26 -13.90 2.37 -19.60
C ARG A 26 -12.67 3.24 -19.31
N GLU A 27 -12.22 3.23 -18.07
CA GLU A 27 -11.02 3.95 -17.67
C GLU A 27 -9.98 2.96 -17.10
N ASP A 28 -9.34 2.20 -17.99
CA ASP A 28 -8.14 1.44 -17.60
C ASP A 28 -7.04 2.46 -17.26
N GLN A 29 -6.41 2.35 -16.09
CA GLN A 29 -5.56 3.43 -15.58
C GLN A 29 -4.23 2.89 -15.04
N PHE A 30 -3.15 3.56 -15.41
CA PHE A 30 -1.94 3.52 -14.59
C PHE A 30 -2.12 4.44 -13.39
N TYR A 31 -1.61 4.06 -12.25
CA TYR A 31 -1.57 4.94 -11.10
C TYR A 31 -0.15 5.12 -10.57
N VAL A 32 0.11 6.31 -10.08
CA VAL A 32 1.31 6.66 -9.31
C VAL A 32 0.85 7.35 -8.05
N SER A 33 1.40 6.96 -6.90
CA SER A 33 1.02 7.59 -5.64
C SER A 33 2.22 7.80 -4.72
N VAL A 34 2.13 8.87 -3.93
CA VAL A 34 3.07 9.21 -2.87
C VAL A 34 2.28 9.40 -1.59
N TYR A 35 2.63 8.66 -0.54
CA TYR A 35 1.98 8.74 0.76
C TYR A 35 2.98 9.11 1.86
N TYR A 36 2.49 9.85 2.82
CA TYR A 36 3.01 9.90 4.17
C TYR A 36 2.49 8.69 4.92
N ASN A 37 3.38 7.98 5.60
CA ASN A 37 3.06 6.77 6.35
C ASN A 37 3.10 7.06 7.84
N SER A 38 2.18 6.44 8.58
CA SER A 38 2.17 6.39 10.03
C SER A 38 1.90 4.96 10.49
N LEU A 39 2.50 4.57 11.61
CA LEU A 39 2.09 3.40 12.37
C LEU A 39 1.19 3.92 13.49
N GLY A 40 -0.12 3.64 13.38
CA GLY A 40 -1.09 4.04 14.40
C GLY A 40 -0.81 3.30 15.71
N ASP A 41 -0.64 4.07 16.78
CA ASP A 41 -0.65 3.60 18.16
C ASP A 41 -1.08 4.72 19.09
N GLU A 42 -1.87 4.36 20.10
CA GLU A 42 -2.26 5.26 21.20
C GLU A 42 -1.19 5.33 22.32
N LEU A 43 -0.04 4.66 22.13
CA LEU A 43 1.02 4.63 23.14
C LEU A 43 1.76 5.96 23.18
N THR A 44 1.80 6.56 24.33
CA THR A 44 2.46 7.85 24.60
C THR A 44 3.98 7.85 24.37
N SER A 45 4.60 6.67 24.25
CA SER A 45 6.04 6.49 24.07
C SER A 45 6.45 6.19 22.62
N PHE A 46 5.49 5.87 21.74
CA PHE A 46 5.77 5.70 20.31
C PHE A 46 5.92 7.07 19.63
N LYS A 47 7.02 7.28 18.90
CA LYS A 47 7.29 8.53 18.20
C LYS A 47 7.73 8.27 16.78
N GLU A 48 7.13 8.98 15.85
CA GLU A 48 7.61 9.10 14.47
C GLU A 48 8.59 10.28 14.42
N ASN A 49 9.86 9.99 14.25
CA ASN A 49 10.90 11.03 14.39
C ASN A 49 11.36 11.63 13.05
N LYS A 50 11.01 11.01 11.93
CA LYS A 50 11.35 11.46 10.58
C LYS A 50 10.21 11.16 9.61
N PHE A 51 10.27 11.77 8.43
CA PHE A 51 9.30 11.53 7.37
C PHE A 51 9.30 10.05 6.95
N SER A 52 8.16 9.40 7.10
CA SER A 52 7.89 8.05 6.61
C SER A 52 7.10 8.16 5.31
N THR A 53 7.56 7.52 4.25
CA THR A 53 6.96 7.68 2.92
C THR A 53 6.75 6.37 2.19
N SER A 54 5.75 6.34 1.32
CA SER A 54 5.58 5.28 0.32
C SER A 54 5.47 5.87 -1.07
N PHE A 55 6.07 5.18 -2.02
CA PHE A 55 5.88 5.39 -3.44
C PHE A 55 5.25 4.14 -4.04
N ASN A 56 4.14 4.29 -4.78
CA ASN A 56 3.50 3.15 -5.43
C ASN A 56 3.24 3.46 -6.89
N LEU A 57 3.32 2.43 -7.71
CA LEU A 57 2.95 2.46 -9.11
C LEU A 57 2.23 1.18 -9.49
N GLY A 58 1.30 1.25 -10.41
CA GLY A 58 0.59 0.06 -10.87
C GLY A 58 -0.42 0.36 -11.96
N PHE A 59 -1.16 -0.68 -12.31
CA PHE A 59 -2.20 -0.65 -13.31
C PHE A 59 -3.50 -1.20 -12.72
N ILE A 60 -4.62 -0.56 -13.03
CA ILE A 60 -5.96 -1.00 -12.63
C ILE A 60 -6.83 -1.12 -13.87
N ARG A 61 -7.39 -2.30 -14.07
CA ARG A 61 -8.40 -2.59 -15.07
C ARG A 61 -9.77 -2.16 -14.55
N ASP A 62 -10.46 -1.35 -15.34
CA ASP A 62 -11.80 -0.86 -15.03
C ASP A 62 -12.87 -1.74 -15.67
N ILE A 63 -13.85 -2.17 -14.89
CA ILE A 63 -15.00 -2.96 -15.34
C ILE A 63 -16.27 -2.18 -15.02
N PRO A 64 -16.88 -1.48 -16.01
CA PRO A 64 -18.10 -0.72 -15.80
C PRO A 64 -19.27 -1.61 -15.38
N LEU A 65 -19.97 -1.22 -14.31
CA LEU A 65 -21.18 -1.87 -13.83
C LEU A 65 -22.47 -1.20 -14.37
N SER A 66 -22.34 0.04 -14.86
CA SER A 66 -23.47 0.81 -15.39
C SER A 66 -23.23 1.20 -16.84
N LYS A 67 -24.30 1.30 -17.63
CA LYS A 67 -24.24 1.78 -19.03
C LYS A 67 -23.64 3.19 -19.15
N SER A 68 -23.82 4.01 -18.14
CA SER A 68 -23.26 5.37 -18.09
C SER A 68 -21.77 5.40 -17.74
N GLY A 69 -21.16 4.26 -17.33
CA GLY A 69 -19.79 4.19 -16.85
C GLY A 69 -19.54 4.87 -15.50
N LYS A 70 -20.60 5.42 -14.83
CA LYS A 70 -20.44 6.11 -13.55
C LYS A 70 -20.07 5.19 -12.40
N PHE A 71 -20.50 3.95 -12.44
CA PHE A 71 -20.15 2.92 -11.45
C PHE A 71 -19.34 1.84 -12.13
N ALA A 72 -18.25 1.47 -11.50
CA ALA A 72 -17.35 0.43 -11.99
C ALA A 72 -16.70 -0.34 -10.82
N VAL A 73 -16.06 -1.46 -11.15
CA VAL A 73 -15.13 -2.18 -10.28
C VAL A 73 -13.76 -2.14 -10.90
N GLY A 74 -12.76 -1.89 -10.08
CA GLY A 74 -11.36 -1.88 -10.51
C GLY A 74 -10.59 -3.06 -9.90
N PHE A 75 -9.83 -3.77 -10.71
CA PHE A 75 -8.85 -4.77 -10.28
C PHE A 75 -7.49 -4.39 -10.82
N GLY A 76 -6.47 -4.50 -9.97
CA GLY A 76 -5.16 -4.05 -10.39
C GLY A 76 -4.01 -4.88 -9.85
N VAL A 77 -2.83 -4.52 -10.34
CA VAL A 77 -1.53 -4.98 -9.86
C VAL A 77 -0.60 -3.80 -9.78
N GLY A 78 0.21 -3.76 -8.73
CA GLY A 78 1.17 -2.69 -8.53
C GLY A 78 2.34 -3.10 -7.65
N LEU A 79 3.29 -2.19 -7.55
CA LEU A 79 4.46 -2.28 -6.67
C LEU A 79 4.46 -1.09 -5.72
N GLY A 80 4.82 -1.34 -4.48
CA GLY A 80 4.98 -0.33 -3.44
C GLY A 80 6.36 -0.40 -2.81
N ILE A 81 7.02 0.74 -2.69
CA ILE A 81 8.27 0.91 -1.95
C ILE A 81 7.93 1.75 -0.72
N ASN A 82 8.22 1.25 0.45
CA ASN A 82 7.82 1.85 1.72
C ASN A 82 9.03 2.09 2.60
N SER A 83 9.03 3.23 3.29
CA SER A 83 10.01 3.60 4.30
C SER A 83 9.29 4.10 5.54
N PHE A 84 9.61 3.52 6.70
CA PHE A 84 9.06 3.90 8.01
C PHE A 84 10.18 4.28 8.95
N ASN A 85 10.09 5.45 9.54
CA ASN A 85 11.05 6.00 10.46
C ASN A 85 10.36 6.22 11.83
N ASN A 86 10.64 5.35 12.78
CA ASN A 86 10.04 5.38 14.10
C ASN A 86 11.05 4.99 15.18
N ASN A 87 10.73 5.15 16.45
CA ASN A 87 11.63 4.85 17.57
C ASN A 87 11.67 3.35 17.97
N LEU A 88 11.40 2.44 17.03
CA LEU A 88 11.53 1.01 17.27
C LEU A 88 12.94 0.53 16.92
N LYS A 89 13.61 -0.13 17.85
CA LYS A 89 14.88 -0.82 17.64
C LYS A 89 14.64 -2.31 17.45
N LEU A 90 15.06 -2.84 16.32
CA LEU A 90 15.11 -4.28 16.08
C LEU A 90 16.47 -4.79 16.54
N SER A 91 16.49 -5.78 17.44
CA SER A 91 17.73 -6.32 17.99
C SER A 91 18.56 -7.01 16.93
N SER A 92 19.88 -6.84 17.00
CA SER A 92 20.86 -7.49 16.11
C SER A 92 21.23 -8.92 16.52
N ASP A 93 20.73 -9.41 17.67
CA ASP A 93 21.08 -10.71 18.25
C ASP A 93 20.42 -11.93 17.59
N GLY A 94 19.69 -11.72 16.51
CA GLY A 94 18.97 -12.76 15.78
C GLY A 94 17.65 -13.20 16.41
N LEU A 95 17.31 -12.70 17.59
CA LEU A 95 16.05 -13.01 18.28
C LEU A 95 14.86 -12.25 17.67
N ASN A 96 15.12 -11.29 16.76
CA ASN A 96 14.10 -10.42 16.16
C ASN A 96 13.20 -9.75 17.21
N THR A 97 13.78 -9.37 18.34
CA THR A 97 13.09 -8.61 19.37
C THR A 97 12.97 -7.17 18.95
N ILE A 98 11.79 -6.59 19.13
CA ILE A 98 11.50 -5.20 18.79
C ILE A 98 11.26 -4.46 20.10
N ASN A 99 12.09 -3.45 20.37
CA ASN A 99 12.04 -2.65 21.59
C ASN A 99 11.82 -1.17 21.24
N LEU A 100 11.21 -0.43 22.17
CA LEU A 100 11.16 1.02 22.09
C LEU A 100 12.53 1.61 22.47
N LEU A 101 13.00 2.56 21.68
CA LEU A 101 14.17 3.34 22.03
C LEU A 101 13.84 4.36 23.11
N ASN A 102 14.61 4.37 24.17
CA ASN A 102 14.52 5.39 25.22
C ASN A 102 15.11 6.72 24.72
N ASN A 103 14.61 7.83 25.24
CA ASN A 103 15.02 9.19 24.87
C ASN A 103 16.53 9.51 25.06
N ARG A 104 17.30 8.62 25.68
CA ARG A 104 18.74 8.79 25.92
C ARG A 104 19.60 8.35 24.75
N ASP A 105 19.09 7.46 23.91
CA ASP A 105 19.81 6.92 22.74
C ASP A 105 19.11 7.45 21.47
N ILE A 106 19.50 8.63 21.02
CA ILE A 106 18.97 9.20 19.77
C ILE A 106 19.84 8.66 18.62
N PRO A 107 19.42 7.56 17.95
CA PRO A 107 20.17 7.06 16.81
C PRO A 107 20.08 8.03 15.62
N ARG A 108 21.10 8.05 14.81
CA ARG A 108 21.13 8.86 13.57
C ARG A 108 20.19 8.31 12.51
N LYS A 109 20.03 6.98 12.47
CA LYS A 109 19.19 6.29 11.50
C LYS A 109 18.51 5.05 12.13
N TYR A 110 17.22 4.91 11.91
CA TYR A 110 16.41 3.76 12.30
C TYR A 110 15.22 3.66 11.33
N THR A 111 15.42 2.93 10.27
CA THR A 111 14.49 2.92 9.14
C THR A 111 14.11 1.50 8.78
N PHE A 112 12.81 1.23 8.72
CA PHE A 112 12.24 0.02 8.14
C PHE A 112 11.90 0.29 6.68
N ASN A 113 12.53 -0.45 5.77
CA ASN A 113 12.23 -0.38 4.34
C ASN A 113 11.67 -1.70 3.87
N PHE A 114 10.68 -1.63 3.00
CA PHE A 114 10.15 -2.83 2.37
C PHE A 114 9.50 -2.54 1.02
N THR A 115 9.54 -3.57 0.17
CA THR A 115 8.90 -3.59 -1.14
C THR A 115 7.78 -4.61 -1.14
N GLU A 116 6.64 -4.25 -1.69
CA GLU A 116 5.45 -5.10 -1.74
C GLU A 116 4.84 -5.17 -3.14
N LEU A 117 4.33 -6.35 -3.50
CA LEU A 117 3.42 -6.54 -4.62
C LEU A 117 2.01 -6.20 -4.12
N GLN A 118 1.28 -5.37 -4.85
CA GLN A 118 -0.04 -4.87 -4.46
C GLN A 118 -1.11 -5.39 -5.43
N LEU A 119 -2.25 -5.82 -4.89
CA LEU A 119 -3.44 -6.22 -5.62
C LEU A 119 -4.63 -5.39 -5.12
N PRO A 120 -4.87 -4.20 -5.68
CA PRO A 120 -6.02 -3.39 -5.34
C PRO A 120 -7.30 -3.94 -5.96
N PHE A 121 -8.38 -3.89 -5.18
CA PHE A 121 -9.75 -4.09 -5.58
C PHE A 121 -10.56 -2.88 -5.17
N GLU A 122 -11.21 -2.18 -6.12
CA GLU A 122 -11.89 -0.91 -5.89
C GLU A 122 -13.32 -0.92 -6.40
N PHE A 123 -14.24 -0.37 -5.61
CA PHE A 123 -15.51 0.15 -6.09
C PHE A 123 -15.31 1.60 -6.50
N ARG A 124 -15.72 1.93 -7.69
CA ARG A 124 -15.44 3.21 -8.34
C ARG A 124 -16.72 3.93 -8.66
N TRP A 125 -16.86 5.13 -8.12
CA TRP A 125 -17.87 6.09 -8.54
C TRP A 125 -17.21 7.30 -9.17
N ARG A 126 -17.74 7.74 -10.30
CA ARG A 126 -17.25 8.91 -11.01
C ARG A 126 -18.41 9.64 -11.70
N ASN A 127 -18.33 10.96 -11.71
CA ASN A 127 -19.30 11.80 -12.44
C ASN A 127 -18.72 12.23 -13.80
N SER A 128 -18.10 11.26 -14.52
CA SER A 128 -17.55 11.48 -15.85
C SER A 128 -18.59 11.24 -16.95
N SER A 129 -18.34 11.84 -18.12
CA SER A 129 -19.00 11.51 -19.37
C SER A 129 -17.92 11.39 -20.46
N SER A 130 -18.25 10.76 -21.59
CA SER A 130 -17.33 10.60 -22.73
C SER A 130 -16.80 11.93 -23.30
N THR A 131 -17.44 13.05 -22.95
CA THR A 131 -17.10 14.40 -23.42
C THR A 131 -16.52 15.30 -22.35
N ASN A 132 -16.59 14.91 -21.06
CA ASN A 132 -16.12 15.75 -19.95
C ASN A 132 -15.05 15.04 -19.15
N TYR A 133 -13.81 15.51 -19.25
CA TYR A 133 -12.65 14.96 -18.54
C TYR A 133 -12.42 15.56 -17.14
N LYS A 134 -13.17 16.62 -16.77
CA LYS A 134 -13.09 17.25 -15.44
C LYS A 134 -14.25 16.76 -14.58
N PHE A 135 -14.02 15.78 -13.72
CA PHE A 135 -15.06 15.14 -12.94
C PHE A 135 -14.57 14.76 -11.53
N TRP A 136 -15.53 14.61 -10.63
CA TRP A 136 -15.31 14.03 -9.32
C TRP A 136 -15.23 12.51 -9.39
N ARG A 137 -14.35 11.94 -8.58
CA ARG A 137 -14.25 10.50 -8.39
C ARG A 137 -14.11 10.13 -6.92
N ILE A 138 -14.72 9.00 -6.55
CA ILE A 138 -14.59 8.37 -5.25
C ILE A 138 -14.36 6.88 -5.51
N TYR A 139 -13.17 6.39 -5.16
CA TYR A 139 -12.79 5.00 -5.30
C TYR A 139 -12.51 4.45 -3.92
N THR A 140 -13.16 3.37 -3.54
CA THR A 140 -13.01 2.76 -2.23
C THR A 140 -12.91 1.25 -2.38
N GLY A 141 -12.16 0.59 -1.49
CA GLY A 141 -12.01 -0.85 -1.61
C GLY A 141 -11.00 -1.45 -0.68
N LEU A 142 -10.47 -2.58 -1.09
CA LEU A 142 -9.47 -3.34 -0.36
C LEU A 142 -8.19 -3.45 -1.19
N LYS A 143 -7.06 -3.37 -0.53
CA LYS A 143 -5.76 -3.63 -1.13
C LYS A 143 -5.09 -4.75 -0.36
N TYR A 144 -4.90 -5.88 -1.04
CA TYR A 144 -4.01 -6.92 -0.58
C TYR A 144 -2.59 -6.62 -1.06
N SER A 145 -1.62 -6.81 -0.17
CA SER A 145 -0.21 -6.64 -0.52
C SER A 145 0.60 -7.81 0.04
N ARG A 146 1.55 -8.27 -0.77
CA ARG A 146 2.51 -9.30 -0.38
C ARG A 146 3.91 -8.74 -0.37
N LEU A 147 4.59 -8.88 0.75
CA LEU A 147 5.96 -8.47 0.96
C LEU A 147 6.90 -9.24 0.02
N ILE A 148 7.75 -8.52 -0.71
CA ILE A 148 8.79 -9.08 -1.58
C ILE A 148 10.14 -9.06 -0.87
N SER A 149 10.47 -7.94 -0.25
CA SER A 149 11.71 -7.75 0.49
C SER A 149 11.52 -6.78 1.64
N SER A 150 12.30 -6.94 2.69
CA SER A 150 12.30 -6.01 3.81
C SER A 150 13.69 -5.89 4.42
N SER A 151 14.01 -4.72 4.93
CA SER A 151 15.26 -4.46 5.63
C SER A 151 15.07 -3.41 6.72
N TYR A 152 15.91 -3.49 7.73
CA TYR A 152 16.01 -2.53 8.81
C TYR A 152 17.43 -1.99 8.86
N SER A 153 17.59 -0.69 8.94
CA SER A 153 18.88 -0.03 9.08
C SER A 153 18.91 0.74 10.39
N PHE A 154 19.91 0.47 11.19
CA PHE A 154 20.18 1.15 12.45
C PHE A 154 21.58 1.75 12.43
N GLU A 155 21.71 3.01 12.88
CA GLU A 155 22.97 3.72 13.02
C GLU A 155 22.93 4.62 14.24
N SER A 156 23.83 4.38 15.18
CA SER A 156 24.10 5.20 16.35
C SER A 156 25.59 5.46 16.46
N ASP A 157 26.00 6.21 17.47
CA ASP A 157 27.43 6.45 17.71
C ASP A 157 28.18 5.20 18.17
N LEU A 158 27.46 4.17 18.66
CA LEU A 158 28.04 2.93 19.21
C LEU A 158 27.84 1.73 18.27
N GLU A 159 26.80 1.71 17.46
CA GLU A 159 26.41 0.54 16.67
C GLU A 159 25.94 0.97 15.29
N VAL A 160 26.37 0.23 14.26
CA VAL A 160 25.85 0.36 12.89
C VAL A 160 25.59 -1.04 12.37
N TYR A 161 24.34 -1.32 12.00
CA TYR A 161 23.98 -2.59 11.39
C TYR A 161 22.77 -2.49 10.45
N LYS A 162 22.67 -3.48 9.59
CA LYS A 162 21.52 -3.69 8.70
C LYS A 162 21.05 -5.12 8.84
N LEU A 163 19.72 -5.29 8.93
CA LEU A 163 19.06 -6.59 8.98
C LEU A 163 18.16 -6.71 7.76
N ASP A 164 18.17 -7.88 7.13
CA ASP A 164 17.26 -8.23 6.06
C ASP A 164 16.20 -9.22 6.56
N ASN A 165 15.09 -9.36 5.85
CA ASN A 165 13.98 -10.25 6.20
C ASN A 165 13.43 -10.01 7.61
N ILE A 166 13.15 -8.77 7.95
CA ILE A 166 12.64 -8.34 9.24
C ILE A 166 11.21 -8.87 9.49
N PRO A 167 10.76 -8.97 10.76
CA PRO A 167 9.52 -9.64 11.15
C PRO A 167 8.24 -8.82 10.84
N ILE A 168 8.12 -8.30 9.60
CA ILE A 168 6.90 -7.69 9.08
C ILE A 168 5.99 -8.80 8.57
N ASN A 169 4.69 -8.63 8.74
CA ASN A 169 3.70 -9.54 8.14
C ASN A 169 3.85 -9.59 6.62
N ILE A 170 4.05 -10.80 6.10
CA ILE A 170 4.26 -11.03 4.66
C ILE A 170 3.00 -10.63 3.87
N ASP A 171 1.83 -10.92 4.41
CA ASP A 171 0.55 -10.66 3.77
C ASP A 171 -0.17 -9.52 4.51
N GLN A 172 -0.33 -8.40 3.86
CA GLN A 172 -1.05 -7.24 4.35
C GLN A 172 -2.40 -7.11 3.65
N LEU A 173 -3.39 -6.68 4.38
CA LEU A 173 -4.71 -6.32 3.87
C LEU A 173 -5.09 -4.97 4.44
N GLY A 174 -5.56 -4.07 3.61
CA GLY A 174 -5.97 -2.75 4.06
C GLY A 174 -7.15 -2.20 3.27
N PHE A 175 -7.86 -1.29 3.90
CA PHE A 175 -8.91 -0.49 3.30
C PHE A 175 -8.30 0.71 2.58
N THR A 176 -8.84 1.06 1.41
CA THR A 176 -8.44 2.23 0.63
C THR A 176 -9.63 3.14 0.36
N LEU A 177 -9.39 4.44 0.40
CA LEU A 177 -10.34 5.47 -0.01
C LEU A 177 -9.59 6.55 -0.78
N ASN A 178 -9.97 6.77 -2.04
CA ASN A 178 -9.39 7.78 -2.91
C ASN A 178 -10.52 8.75 -3.35
N ILE A 179 -10.32 10.03 -3.09
CA ILE A 179 -11.29 11.08 -3.45
C ILE A 179 -10.57 12.15 -4.26
N GLY A 180 -11.11 12.52 -5.39
CA GLY A 180 -10.46 13.53 -6.19
C GLY A 180 -11.32 14.20 -7.25
N TYR A 181 -10.74 15.25 -7.78
CA TYR A 181 -11.27 16.01 -8.88
C TYR A 181 -10.22 16.20 -9.96
N ASN A 182 -10.57 15.85 -11.19
CA ASN A 182 -9.66 15.90 -12.34
C ASN A 182 -8.39 15.06 -12.08
N THR A 183 -7.20 15.68 -12.11
CA THR A 183 -5.91 15.01 -11.92
C THR A 183 -5.56 14.78 -10.44
N TRP A 184 -6.10 15.60 -9.53
CA TRP A 184 -5.72 15.60 -8.13
C TRP A 184 -6.62 14.68 -7.31
N ASN A 185 -6.02 13.70 -6.66
CA ASN A 185 -6.74 12.81 -5.77
C ASN A 185 -5.99 12.65 -4.45
N ILE A 186 -6.72 12.71 -3.36
CA ILE A 186 -6.24 12.38 -2.02
C ILE A 186 -6.55 10.92 -1.78
N GLY A 187 -5.54 10.16 -1.37
CA GLY A 187 -5.64 8.75 -1.05
C GLY A 187 -5.42 8.49 0.44
N LEU A 188 -6.26 7.63 0.99
CA LEU A 188 -6.16 7.09 2.34
C LEU A 188 -5.98 5.58 2.26
N TYR A 189 -5.12 5.03 3.12
CA TYR A 189 -4.98 3.60 3.36
C TYR A 189 -4.91 3.34 4.85
N LYS A 190 -5.69 2.37 5.32
CA LYS A 190 -5.60 1.84 6.69
C LYS A 190 -5.45 0.34 6.63
N SER A 191 -4.40 -0.21 7.27
CA SER A 191 -4.25 -1.66 7.35
C SER A 191 -5.31 -2.26 8.26
N LEU A 192 -5.74 -3.49 7.92
CA LEU A 192 -6.67 -4.32 8.68
C LEU A 192 -5.93 -5.48 9.36
N ARG A 193 -4.59 -5.50 9.23
CA ARG A 193 -3.71 -6.49 9.82
C ARG A 193 -2.55 -5.82 10.53
N PRO A 194 -2.01 -6.44 11.58
CA PRO A 194 -0.82 -5.94 12.26
C PRO A 194 0.35 -5.75 11.30
N PHE A 195 1.15 -4.72 11.56
CA PHE A 195 2.35 -4.48 10.77
C PHE A 195 3.40 -5.57 10.99
N PHE A 196 3.66 -5.94 12.24
CA PHE A 196 4.60 -6.99 12.59
C PHE A 196 3.92 -8.35 12.76
N ASN A 197 4.63 -9.42 12.42
CA ASN A 197 4.19 -10.81 12.62
C ASN A 197 4.51 -11.34 14.03
N LYS A 198 5.22 -10.57 14.85
CA LYS A 198 5.56 -10.84 16.24
C LYS A 198 5.10 -9.69 17.12
N LYS A 199 4.85 -9.99 18.38
CA LYS A 199 4.60 -8.94 19.37
C LYS A 199 5.87 -8.12 19.56
N VAL A 200 5.71 -6.82 19.61
CA VAL A 200 6.78 -5.91 20.02
C VAL A 200 6.86 -6.01 21.55
N ASN A 201 8.04 -6.32 22.08
CA ASN A 201 8.23 -6.38 23.52
C ASN A 201 7.87 -5.01 24.12
N ASP A 202 7.19 -5.02 25.25
CA ASP A 202 6.72 -3.82 25.96
C ASP A 202 5.61 -3.02 25.27
N LEU A 203 5.09 -3.48 24.12
CA LEU A 203 3.94 -2.88 23.47
C LEU A 203 2.71 -3.80 23.61
N PRO A 204 1.66 -3.36 24.35
CA PRO A 204 0.46 -4.17 24.54
C PRO A 204 -0.43 -4.25 23.29
N GLN A 205 -0.20 -3.40 22.30
CA GLN A 205 -1.09 -3.19 21.17
C GLN A 205 -0.51 -3.60 19.84
N VAL A 206 -1.41 -3.77 18.88
CA VAL A 206 -1.13 -4.12 17.49
C VAL A 206 -0.89 -2.83 16.71
N LEU A 207 0.33 -2.67 16.15
CA LEU A 207 0.63 -1.54 15.29
C LEU A 207 0.00 -1.74 13.90
N GLU A 208 -0.81 -0.78 13.47
CA GLU A 208 -1.47 -0.74 12.17
C GLU A 208 -0.89 0.38 11.30
N GLN A 209 -0.82 0.14 9.99
CA GLN A 209 -0.39 1.16 9.06
C GLN A 209 -1.54 2.10 8.73
N PHE A 210 -1.27 3.38 8.75
CA PHE A 210 -2.10 4.43 8.17
C PHE A 210 -1.27 5.21 7.16
N LYS A 211 -1.85 5.48 5.97
CA LYS A 211 -1.17 6.25 4.93
C LYS A 211 -2.12 7.30 4.37
N LEU A 212 -1.61 8.53 4.24
CA LEU A 212 -2.32 9.66 3.64
C LEU A 212 -1.43 10.29 2.56
N GLY A 213 -1.97 10.55 1.38
CA GLY A 213 -1.15 11.13 0.32
C GLY A 213 -1.91 11.47 -0.94
N LEU A 214 -1.15 11.58 -2.02
CA LEU A 214 -1.66 11.90 -3.35
C LEU A 214 -1.57 10.67 -4.25
N ILE A 215 -2.59 10.48 -5.06
CA ILE A 215 -2.64 9.46 -6.10
C ILE A 215 -3.07 10.07 -7.43
N PHE A 216 -2.33 9.76 -8.48
CA PHE A 216 -2.56 10.21 -9.84
C PHE A 216 -2.93 9.02 -10.70
N TYR A 217 -4.04 9.15 -11.43
CA TYR A 217 -4.49 8.17 -12.40
C TYR A 217 -4.22 8.70 -13.80
N ILE A 218 -3.51 7.90 -14.59
CA ILE A 218 -3.07 8.22 -15.94
C ILE A 218 -3.75 7.20 -16.87
N LEU A 219 -4.49 7.70 -17.87
CA LEU A 219 -5.18 6.91 -18.89
C LEU A 219 -4.20 6.48 -20.00
#